data_987622a6eb3a9d74ae8ead70b6e30af5
#
_entry.id   987622a6eb3a9d74ae8ead70b6e30af5
#
_cell.length_a   1.000
_cell.length_b   1.000
_cell.length_c   1.000
_cell.angle_alpha   90.00
_cell.angle_beta   90.00
_cell.angle_gamma   90.00
#
_symmetry.space_group_name_H-M   'P 1'
#
loop_
_entity.id
_entity.type
_entity.pdbx_description
1 polymer ?
#
loop_
_entity_poly.entity_id
_entity_poly.type
_entity_poly.pdbx_seq_one_letter_code
_entity_poly.pdbx_strand_id
1 'polypeptide(L)'
;MVRLVQIFLLLLAPLALLGCVFVINRTFAQASGGREYVVRMKLPEIGMPADLPPVEGPRDARQPLVVIDAGHGGFDPGAVHGRVKEKQIALHIARAIRADLLAHGDVRVALTRDADRFIALADRPDIARRLGADLFLSIHADSAQSDLARGASAYVLSEKGSSEAARRFAASAAESDAASARRVNGIVLDAANDAVGAILLDLSQRGAQEASAQVASFLIEELSDADVRLHRHHVETAALAVLKAPDMPSVLFETGYINNAKDAAFLQSREGRGVVAGAAARAIRRYFARRADFQ
;
A
#
# COMPACT_ATOMS: atom_id res chain seq x y z
N MET A 1 28.60 -36.10 62.98
CA MET A 1 28.06 -36.70 61.75
C MET A 1 26.91 -35.84 61.10
N VAL A 2 25.87 -35.47 61.82
CA VAL A 2 24.71 -34.77 61.32
C VAL A 2 25.05 -33.45 60.60
N ARG A 3 25.94 -32.60 61.14
CA ARG A 3 26.35 -31.32 60.52
C ARG A 3 27.13 -31.49 59.21
N LEU A 4 27.93 -32.52 59.07
CA LEU A 4 28.66 -32.83 57.85
C LEU A 4 27.71 -33.26 56.71
N VAL A 5 26.67 -34.03 57.04
CA VAL A 5 25.62 -34.42 56.05
C VAL A 5 24.79 -33.22 55.62
N GLN A 6 24.47 -32.31 56.53
CA GLN A 6 23.74 -31.08 56.22
C GLN A 6 24.56 -30.17 55.31
N ILE A 7 25.86 -30.01 55.54
CA ILE A 7 26.75 -29.21 54.69
C ILE A 7 26.84 -29.84 53.25
N PHE A 8 26.97 -31.18 53.23
CA PHE A 8 27.04 -31.92 51.97
C PHE A 8 25.73 -31.80 51.15
N LEU A 9 24.59 -31.88 51.80
CA LEU A 9 23.27 -31.64 51.12
C LEU A 9 23.10 -30.22 50.68
N LEU A 10 23.57 -29.21 51.40
CA LEU A 10 23.52 -27.81 51.04
C LEU A 10 24.39 -27.50 49.83
N LEU A 11 25.50 -28.20 49.63
CA LEU A 11 26.37 -28.03 48.49
C LEU A 11 25.93 -28.84 47.26
N LEU A 12 25.31 -30.03 47.48
CA LEU A 12 24.83 -30.86 46.39
C LEU A 12 23.45 -30.43 45.79
N ALA A 13 22.59 -29.85 46.62
CA ALA A 13 21.26 -29.41 46.16
C ALA A 13 21.30 -28.41 45.02
N PRO A 14 22.13 -27.35 45.02
CA PRO A 14 22.20 -26.42 43.87
C PRO A 14 22.83 -27.09 42.64
N LEU A 15 23.76 -28.02 42.77
CA LEU A 15 24.35 -28.75 41.64
C LEU A 15 23.33 -29.71 41.02
N ALA A 16 22.53 -30.38 41.82
CA ALA A 16 21.43 -31.24 41.35
C ALA A 16 20.34 -30.41 40.63
N LEU A 17 20.02 -29.23 41.18
CA LEU A 17 19.06 -28.30 40.56
C LEU A 17 19.56 -27.78 39.20
N LEU A 18 20.82 -27.40 39.10
CA LEU A 18 21.45 -26.99 37.85
C LEU A 18 21.49 -28.15 36.84
N GLY A 19 21.76 -29.37 37.27
CA GLY A 19 21.69 -30.56 36.43
C GLY A 19 20.28 -30.83 35.89
N CYS A 20 19.25 -30.72 36.76
CA CYS A 20 17.85 -30.83 36.34
C CYS A 20 17.44 -29.75 35.35
N VAL A 21 17.79 -28.47 35.59
CA VAL A 21 17.52 -27.38 34.67
C VAL A 21 18.21 -27.59 33.32
N PHE A 22 19.45 -28.06 33.34
CA PHE A 22 20.19 -28.37 32.11
C PHE A 22 19.56 -29.52 31.30
N VAL A 23 19.13 -30.58 31.97
CA VAL A 23 18.46 -31.72 31.33
C VAL A 23 17.08 -31.31 30.80
N ILE A 24 16.31 -30.55 31.57
CA ILE A 24 15.02 -30.01 31.16
C ILE A 24 15.20 -29.11 29.93
N ASN A 25 16.15 -28.18 29.97
CA ASN A 25 16.42 -27.27 28.87
C ASN A 25 16.85 -28.03 27.60
N ARG A 26 17.64 -29.10 27.74
CA ARG A 26 18.08 -29.95 26.62
C ARG A 26 16.94 -30.82 26.06
N THR A 27 16.06 -31.35 26.89
CA THR A 27 14.89 -32.11 26.45
C THR A 27 13.83 -31.20 25.82
N PHE A 28 13.61 -29.99 26.34
CA PHE A 28 12.73 -29.01 25.72
C PHE A 28 13.33 -28.46 24.40
N ALA A 29 14.63 -28.22 24.33
CA ALA A 29 15.30 -27.83 23.09
C ALA A 29 15.27 -28.94 22.02
N GLN A 30 15.25 -30.21 22.39
CA GLN A 30 15.07 -31.34 21.48
C GLN A 30 13.59 -31.62 21.15
N ALA A 31 12.66 -31.34 22.07
CA ALA A 31 11.22 -31.49 21.83
C ALA A 31 10.64 -30.29 21.06
N SER A 32 11.23 -29.13 21.18
CA SER A 32 11.04 -27.98 20.28
C SER A 32 11.97 -28.07 19.06
N GLY A 33 12.16 -29.27 18.51
CA GLY A 33 12.66 -29.47 17.18
C GLY A 33 11.77 -28.63 16.28
N GLY A 34 12.18 -27.36 16.09
CA GLY A 34 11.49 -26.40 15.28
C GLY A 34 11.17 -27.10 13.97
N ARG A 35 9.90 -27.34 13.71
CA ARG A 35 9.49 -27.57 12.36
C ARG A 35 9.90 -26.29 11.63
N GLU A 36 11.07 -26.32 11.05
CA GLU A 36 11.53 -25.32 10.11
C GLU A 36 10.50 -25.38 8.98
N TYR A 37 9.45 -24.56 9.10
CA TYR A 37 8.54 -24.36 8.00
C TYR A 37 9.31 -23.55 6.96
N VAL A 38 10.08 -24.26 6.13
CA VAL A 38 10.60 -23.67 4.89
C VAL A 38 9.38 -23.46 4.00
N VAL A 39 8.76 -22.30 4.12
CA VAL A 39 7.81 -21.84 3.13
C VAL A 39 8.64 -21.53 1.88
N ARG A 40 8.78 -22.51 0.99
CA ARG A 40 9.30 -22.28 -0.35
C ARG A 40 8.25 -21.51 -1.13
N MET A 41 8.26 -20.19 -1.00
CA MET A 41 7.61 -19.36 -2.00
C MET A 41 8.47 -19.39 -3.26
N LYS A 42 7.90 -19.87 -4.37
CA LYS A 42 8.43 -19.51 -5.68
C LYS A 42 8.21 -18.01 -5.82
N LEU A 43 9.24 -17.22 -5.58
CA LEU A 43 9.26 -15.85 -6.05
C LEU A 43 9.13 -15.92 -7.58
N PRO A 44 8.29 -15.09 -8.21
CA PRO A 44 8.33 -14.91 -9.66
C PRO A 44 9.79 -14.65 -10.04
N GLU A 45 10.27 -15.28 -11.12
CA GLU A 45 11.60 -14.99 -11.62
C GLU A 45 11.70 -13.50 -11.89
N ILE A 46 12.76 -12.88 -11.34
CA ILE A 46 13.06 -11.47 -11.57
C ILE A 46 13.20 -11.32 -13.09
N GLY A 47 12.25 -10.63 -13.72
CA GLY A 47 12.24 -10.44 -15.18
C GLY A 47 11.09 -11.08 -15.95
N MET A 48 10.26 -11.93 -15.37
CA MET A 48 8.98 -12.28 -16.01
C MET A 48 8.03 -11.09 -15.92
N PRO A 49 7.43 -10.64 -17.03
CA PRO A 49 6.35 -9.67 -16.98
C PRO A 49 5.23 -10.28 -16.14
N ALA A 50 4.97 -9.77 -14.93
CA ALA A 50 3.71 -10.05 -14.28
C ALA A 50 2.62 -9.67 -15.29
N ASP A 51 1.66 -10.57 -15.56
CA ASP A 51 0.54 -10.25 -16.43
C ASP A 51 -0.10 -8.97 -15.90
N LEU A 52 0.00 -7.90 -16.69
CA LEU A 52 -0.59 -6.63 -16.32
C LEU A 52 -2.11 -6.81 -16.23
N PRO A 53 -2.75 -6.23 -15.22
CA PRO A 53 -4.19 -6.31 -15.10
C PRO A 53 -4.86 -5.66 -16.32
N PRO A 54 -6.06 -6.11 -16.70
CA PRO A 54 -6.81 -5.52 -17.81
C PRO A 54 -7.17 -4.07 -17.51
N VAL A 55 -7.08 -3.24 -18.54
CA VAL A 55 -7.59 -1.86 -18.55
C VAL A 55 -9.01 -1.90 -19.09
N GLU A 56 -9.95 -1.41 -18.29
CA GLU A 56 -11.37 -1.35 -18.62
C GLU A 56 -11.81 0.09 -18.90
N GLY A 57 -12.90 0.28 -19.63
CA GLY A 57 -13.49 1.59 -19.94
C GLY A 57 -13.37 1.99 -21.40
N PRO A 58 -13.33 3.29 -21.71
CA PRO A 58 -13.26 3.80 -23.06
C PRO A 58 -12.06 3.23 -23.83
N ARG A 59 -12.26 2.97 -25.14
CA ARG A 59 -11.20 2.49 -26.03
C ARG A 59 -10.21 3.57 -26.45
N ASP A 60 -10.58 4.85 -26.29
CA ASP A 60 -9.70 5.96 -26.62
C ASP A 60 -8.54 6.02 -25.61
N ALA A 61 -7.34 5.76 -26.11
CA ALA A 61 -6.12 5.76 -25.28
C ALA A 61 -5.76 7.16 -24.72
N ARG A 62 -6.36 8.23 -25.22
CA ARG A 62 -6.20 9.60 -24.71
C ARG A 62 -6.98 9.85 -23.44
N GLN A 63 -8.01 9.03 -23.16
CA GLN A 63 -8.73 9.10 -21.88
C GLN A 63 -7.79 8.72 -20.73
N PRO A 64 -7.83 9.48 -19.61
CA PRO A 64 -6.94 9.24 -18.48
C PRO A 64 -7.13 7.85 -17.91
N LEU A 65 -6.03 7.25 -17.44
CA LEU A 65 -6.00 5.94 -16.82
C LEU A 65 -5.80 6.06 -15.31
N VAL A 66 -6.74 5.53 -14.55
CA VAL A 66 -6.64 5.40 -13.10
C VAL A 66 -6.31 3.96 -12.75
N VAL A 67 -5.22 3.74 -12.02
CA VAL A 67 -4.95 2.44 -11.41
C VAL A 67 -5.34 2.50 -9.95
N ILE A 68 -6.28 1.63 -9.56
CA ILE A 68 -6.74 1.48 -8.18
C ILE A 68 -6.06 0.26 -7.59
N ASP A 69 -5.31 0.49 -6.53
CA ASP A 69 -4.64 -0.57 -5.78
C ASP A 69 -5.51 -0.98 -4.57
N ALA A 70 -5.95 -2.22 -4.54
CA ALA A 70 -6.57 -2.77 -3.35
C ALA A 70 -5.47 -3.28 -2.40
N GLY A 71 -5.23 -2.58 -1.29
CA GLY A 71 -4.20 -2.91 -0.32
C GLY A 71 -4.25 -4.37 0.15
N HIS A 72 -3.09 -4.93 0.54
CA HIS A 72 -2.97 -6.30 1.03
C HIS A 72 -3.43 -7.38 0.04
N GLY A 73 -3.81 -8.57 0.52
CA GLY A 73 -4.33 -9.65 -0.32
C GLY A 73 -3.59 -10.98 -0.16
N GLY A 74 -4.26 -12.09 -0.52
CA GLY A 74 -3.71 -13.44 -0.36
C GLY A 74 -3.40 -13.77 1.09
N PHE A 75 -2.14 -14.11 1.38
CA PHE A 75 -1.69 -14.42 2.74
C PHE A 75 -1.54 -13.19 3.65
N ASP A 76 -1.46 -11.98 3.08
CA ASP A 76 -1.43 -10.72 3.84
C ASP A 76 -2.87 -10.24 4.09
N PRO A 77 -3.39 -10.37 5.32
CA PRO A 77 -4.75 -9.93 5.62
C PRO A 77 -4.85 -8.41 5.81
N GLY A 78 -3.73 -7.68 5.95
CA GLY A 78 -3.70 -6.34 6.50
C GLY A 78 -4.10 -6.32 7.97
N ALA A 79 -4.67 -5.23 8.44
CA ALA A 79 -5.25 -5.15 9.76
C ALA A 79 -6.39 -6.17 9.93
N VAL A 80 -6.52 -6.72 11.14
CA VAL A 80 -7.55 -7.73 11.48
C VAL A 80 -8.24 -7.36 12.78
N HIS A 81 -9.56 -7.24 12.75
CA HIS A 81 -10.36 -7.09 13.96
C HIS A 81 -11.54 -8.07 13.95
N GLY A 82 -11.49 -9.06 14.84
CA GLY A 82 -12.46 -10.17 14.85
C GLY A 82 -12.45 -10.94 13.52
N ARG A 83 -13.56 -10.90 12.80
CA ARG A 83 -13.69 -11.53 11.47
C ARG A 83 -13.40 -10.57 10.32
N VAL A 84 -13.26 -9.29 10.60
CA VAL A 84 -13.02 -8.25 9.60
C VAL A 84 -11.54 -8.24 9.21
N LYS A 85 -11.26 -8.25 7.93
CA LYS A 85 -9.89 -8.16 7.38
C LYS A 85 -9.82 -7.00 6.42
N GLU A 86 -8.81 -6.17 6.55
CA GLU A 86 -8.57 -5.01 5.71
C GLU A 86 -8.58 -5.36 4.22
N LYS A 87 -7.89 -6.42 3.82
CA LYS A 87 -7.81 -6.86 2.42
C LYS A 87 -9.15 -7.04 1.72
N GLN A 88 -10.20 -7.41 2.48
CA GLN A 88 -11.55 -7.61 1.93
C GLN A 88 -12.26 -6.26 1.74
N ILE A 89 -12.15 -5.37 2.73
CA ILE A 89 -12.71 -4.01 2.65
C ILE A 89 -12.05 -3.26 1.49
N ALA A 90 -10.72 -3.24 1.42
CA ALA A 90 -9.96 -2.60 0.37
C ALA A 90 -10.39 -3.08 -1.02
N LEU A 91 -10.52 -4.40 -1.22
CA LEU A 91 -10.96 -4.98 -2.50
C LEU A 91 -12.41 -4.59 -2.86
N HIS A 92 -13.31 -4.62 -1.88
CA HIS A 92 -14.71 -4.27 -2.14
C HIS A 92 -14.86 -2.79 -2.50
N ILE A 93 -14.14 -1.89 -1.83
CA ILE A 93 -14.18 -0.45 -2.11
C ILE A 93 -13.50 -0.17 -3.47
N ALA A 94 -12.33 -0.75 -3.75
CA ALA A 94 -11.66 -0.62 -5.03
C ALA A 94 -12.58 -1.02 -6.21
N ARG A 95 -13.29 -2.14 -6.08
CA ARG A 95 -14.29 -2.59 -7.07
C ARG A 95 -15.48 -1.62 -7.20
N ALA A 96 -15.93 -1.05 -6.09
CA ALA A 96 -17.03 -0.09 -6.10
C ALA A 96 -16.62 1.23 -6.78
N ILE A 97 -15.40 1.73 -6.52
CA ILE A 97 -14.84 2.92 -7.20
C ILE A 97 -14.71 2.64 -8.71
N ARG A 98 -14.14 1.49 -9.10
CA ARG A 98 -14.05 1.09 -10.50
C ARG A 98 -15.43 1.10 -11.17
N ALA A 99 -16.43 0.49 -10.55
CA ALA A 99 -17.77 0.41 -11.11
C ALA A 99 -18.40 1.79 -11.31
N ASP A 100 -18.22 2.73 -10.36
CA ASP A 100 -18.70 4.11 -10.46
C ASP A 100 -18.02 4.85 -11.62
N LEU A 101 -16.69 4.79 -11.70
CA LEU A 101 -15.92 5.44 -12.77
C LEU A 101 -16.28 4.91 -14.15
N LEU A 102 -16.42 3.59 -14.29
CA LEU A 102 -16.79 2.96 -15.57
C LEU A 102 -18.23 3.30 -15.99
N ALA A 103 -19.15 3.47 -15.03
CA ALA A 103 -20.52 3.87 -15.33
C ALA A 103 -20.63 5.27 -15.95
N HIS A 104 -19.68 6.16 -15.65
CA HIS A 104 -19.61 7.51 -16.25
C HIS A 104 -18.87 7.52 -17.59
N GLY A 105 -17.90 6.62 -17.79
CA GLY A 105 -17.24 6.40 -19.07
C GLY A 105 -16.26 7.48 -19.52
N ASP A 106 -15.77 8.30 -18.60
CA ASP A 106 -14.85 9.42 -18.85
C ASP A 106 -13.38 9.09 -18.53
N VAL A 107 -13.14 7.96 -17.88
CA VAL A 107 -11.80 7.47 -17.53
C VAL A 107 -11.65 5.97 -17.80
N ARG A 108 -10.42 5.53 -18.02
CA ARG A 108 -10.03 4.12 -18.05
C ARG A 108 -9.60 3.69 -16.64
N VAL A 109 -9.86 2.45 -16.29
CA VAL A 109 -9.57 1.94 -14.95
C VAL A 109 -8.89 0.58 -15.02
N ALA A 110 -7.88 0.36 -14.18
CA ALA A 110 -7.34 -0.96 -13.89
C ALA A 110 -7.25 -1.18 -12.38
N LEU A 111 -7.45 -2.41 -11.94
CA LEU A 111 -7.20 -2.80 -10.54
C LEU A 111 -5.88 -3.55 -10.46
N THR A 112 -5.03 -3.25 -9.48
CA THR A 112 -3.81 -4.06 -9.25
C THR A 112 -4.17 -5.53 -8.97
N ARG A 113 -5.26 -5.77 -8.26
CA ARG A 113 -5.88 -7.08 -8.06
C ARG A 113 -7.40 -6.99 -8.06
N ASP A 114 -8.03 -7.93 -8.72
CA ASP A 114 -9.49 -8.13 -8.70
C ASP A 114 -9.87 -9.46 -8.07
N ALA A 115 -8.99 -10.03 -7.25
CA ALA A 115 -9.19 -11.24 -6.48
C ALA A 115 -8.41 -11.18 -5.17
N ASP A 116 -8.63 -12.15 -4.27
CA ASP A 116 -7.85 -12.29 -3.04
C ASP A 116 -6.48 -12.92 -3.36
N ARG A 117 -5.59 -12.15 -3.98
CA ARG A 117 -4.20 -12.53 -4.29
C ARG A 117 -3.22 -11.53 -3.68
N PHE A 118 -2.05 -12.01 -3.31
CA PHE A 118 -0.95 -11.18 -2.82
C PHE A 118 -0.25 -10.49 -3.99
N ILE A 119 0.08 -9.21 -3.80
CA ILE A 119 0.97 -8.43 -4.66
C ILE A 119 2.01 -7.79 -3.75
N ALA A 120 3.27 -7.96 -4.08
CA ALA A 120 4.36 -7.37 -3.30
C ALA A 120 4.24 -5.82 -3.33
N LEU A 121 4.62 -5.19 -2.22
CA LEU A 121 4.42 -3.76 -2.03
C LEU A 121 5.11 -2.91 -3.11
N ALA A 122 6.30 -3.33 -3.54
CA ALA A 122 7.06 -2.64 -4.59
C ALA A 122 6.42 -2.78 -5.98
N ASP A 123 5.74 -3.90 -6.25
CA ASP A 123 5.15 -4.18 -7.57
C ASP A 123 3.89 -3.36 -7.84
N ARG A 124 3.20 -2.87 -6.79
CA ARG A 124 1.93 -2.14 -6.93
C ARG A 124 2.07 -0.85 -7.72
N PRO A 125 2.95 0.11 -7.34
CA PRO A 125 3.19 1.29 -8.16
C PRO A 125 3.87 0.96 -9.50
N ASP A 126 4.67 -0.12 -9.59
CA ASP A 126 5.29 -0.53 -10.85
C ASP A 126 4.26 -1.01 -11.88
N ILE A 127 3.22 -1.76 -11.46
CA ILE A 127 2.08 -2.12 -12.32
C ILE A 127 1.45 -0.86 -12.91
N ALA A 128 1.17 0.15 -12.09
CA ALA A 128 0.56 1.39 -12.53
C ALA A 128 1.45 2.15 -13.54
N ARG A 129 2.75 2.24 -13.26
CA ARG A 129 3.72 2.87 -14.17
C ARG A 129 3.83 2.13 -15.51
N ARG A 130 3.87 0.80 -15.49
CA ARG A 130 3.92 -0.02 -16.72
C ARG A 130 2.65 0.09 -17.56
N LEU A 131 1.51 0.34 -16.95
CA LEU A 131 0.25 0.64 -17.64
C LEU A 131 0.20 2.07 -18.16
N GLY A 132 1.11 2.97 -17.75
CA GLY A 132 1.06 4.39 -18.07
C GLY A 132 -0.09 5.10 -17.38
N ALA A 133 -0.29 4.83 -16.08
CA ALA A 133 -1.36 5.44 -15.31
C ALA A 133 -1.15 6.94 -15.13
N ASP A 134 -2.24 7.71 -15.22
CA ASP A 134 -2.29 9.13 -14.92
C ASP A 134 -2.55 9.41 -13.43
N LEU A 135 -3.05 8.41 -12.70
CA LEU A 135 -3.29 8.44 -11.26
C LEU A 135 -3.21 7.04 -10.67
N PHE A 136 -2.53 6.93 -9.53
CA PHE A 136 -2.52 5.75 -8.68
C PHE A 136 -3.24 6.03 -7.36
N LEU A 137 -4.26 5.22 -7.04
CA LEU A 137 -5.04 5.33 -5.82
C LEU A 137 -4.99 4.02 -5.03
N SER A 138 -4.29 4.00 -3.90
CA SER A 138 -4.19 2.83 -3.03
C SER A 138 -5.24 2.89 -1.93
N ILE A 139 -6.04 1.83 -1.79
CA ILE A 139 -7.18 1.74 -0.87
C ILE A 139 -6.81 0.87 0.32
N HIS A 140 -6.97 1.44 1.50
CA HIS A 140 -6.70 0.82 2.79
C HIS A 140 -7.84 1.01 3.78
N ALA A 141 -7.79 0.31 4.90
CA ALA A 141 -8.70 0.47 6.05
C ALA A 141 -7.93 0.13 7.33
N ASP A 142 -7.38 1.14 7.93
CA ASP A 142 -6.40 1.07 9.02
C ASP A 142 -6.93 0.44 10.32
N SER A 143 -6.04 0.20 11.25
CA SER A 143 -6.34 -0.16 12.64
C SER A 143 -5.44 0.65 13.57
N ALA A 144 -6.04 1.38 14.48
CA ALA A 144 -5.35 2.16 15.49
C ALA A 144 -5.23 1.42 16.83
N GLN A 145 -4.31 1.87 17.69
CA GLN A 145 -4.22 1.37 19.07
C GLN A 145 -5.48 1.69 19.89
N SER A 146 -6.19 2.76 19.53
CA SER A 146 -7.44 3.19 20.19
C SER A 146 -8.65 2.89 19.33
N ASP A 147 -9.66 2.24 19.89
CA ASP A 147 -10.94 1.99 19.24
C ASP A 147 -11.76 3.28 19.04
N LEU A 148 -11.30 4.39 19.60
CA LEU A 148 -11.90 5.72 19.40
C LEU A 148 -11.47 6.36 18.08
N ALA A 149 -10.34 5.94 17.51
CA ALA A 149 -9.92 6.41 16.19
C ALA A 149 -10.94 5.98 15.15
N ARG A 150 -11.40 6.91 14.32
CA ARG A 150 -12.41 6.66 13.30
C ARG A 150 -12.40 7.71 12.20
N GLY A 151 -12.93 7.31 11.05
CA GLY A 151 -13.11 8.18 9.89
C GLY A 151 -12.01 8.01 8.86
N ALA A 152 -12.26 8.57 7.69
CA ALA A 152 -11.38 8.47 6.53
C ALA A 152 -10.22 9.47 6.58
N SER A 153 -9.12 9.15 5.90
CA SER A 153 -7.95 10.02 5.72
C SER A 153 -7.34 9.83 4.33
N ALA A 154 -6.70 10.86 3.81
CA ALA A 154 -5.93 10.78 2.57
C ALA A 154 -4.47 11.14 2.81
N TYR A 155 -3.57 10.32 2.29
CA TYR A 155 -2.12 10.47 2.44
C TYR A 155 -1.45 10.65 1.08
N VAL A 156 -0.46 11.55 1.06
CA VAL A 156 0.45 11.71 -0.06
C VAL A 156 1.90 11.47 0.41
N LEU A 157 2.79 11.22 -0.52
CA LEU A 157 4.20 10.97 -0.20
C LEU A 157 4.83 12.24 0.37
N SER A 158 5.51 12.11 1.52
CA SER A 158 6.26 13.22 2.13
C SER A 158 7.49 13.58 1.28
N GLU A 159 8.01 14.80 1.40
CA GLU A 159 9.23 15.23 0.70
C GLU A 159 10.41 14.28 0.92
N LYS A 160 10.63 13.83 2.16
CA LYS A 160 11.68 12.86 2.47
C LYS A 160 11.44 11.53 1.74
N GLY A 161 10.20 11.04 1.72
CA GLY A 161 9.81 9.82 1.02
C GLY A 161 9.98 9.96 -0.49
N SER A 162 9.64 11.10 -1.03
CA SER A 162 9.76 11.42 -2.45
C SER A 162 11.24 11.49 -2.90
N SER A 163 12.08 12.17 -2.14
CA SER A 163 13.53 12.21 -2.41
C SER A 163 14.20 10.83 -2.33
N GLU A 164 13.76 9.96 -1.42
CA GLU A 164 14.21 8.58 -1.33
C GLU A 164 13.74 7.75 -2.54
N ALA A 165 12.47 7.93 -2.96
CA ALA A 165 11.91 7.26 -4.13
C ALA A 165 12.67 7.64 -5.41
N ALA A 166 12.94 8.92 -5.61
CA ALA A 166 13.69 9.42 -6.75
C ALA A 166 15.13 8.85 -6.81
N ARG A 167 15.81 8.79 -5.67
CA ARG A 167 17.17 8.19 -5.60
C ARG A 167 17.15 6.69 -5.94
N ARG A 168 16.17 5.94 -5.44
CA ARG A 168 16.02 4.51 -5.76
C ARG A 168 15.69 4.29 -7.23
N PHE A 169 14.82 5.12 -7.78
CA PHE A 169 14.48 5.09 -9.19
C PHE A 169 15.69 5.36 -10.09
N ALA A 170 16.47 6.40 -9.79
CA ALA A 170 17.69 6.72 -10.52
C ALA A 170 18.73 5.57 -10.45
N ALA A 171 18.90 4.94 -9.27
CA ALA A 171 19.79 3.81 -9.09
C ALA A 171 19.34 2.57 -9.92
N SER A 172 18.06 2.20 -9.87
CA SER A 172 17.53 1.07 -10.63
C SER A 172 17.57 1.32 -12.14
N ALA A 173 17.38 2.56 -12.59
CA ALA A 173 17.51 2.94 -13.98
C ALA A 173 18.96 2.84 -14.49
N ALA A 174 19.94 3.08 -13.63
CA ALA A 174 21.37 2.93 -13.97
C ALA A 174 21.80 1.44 -14.07
N GLU A 175 21.16 0.55 -13.31
CA GLU A 175 21.47 -0.89 -13.28
C GLU A 175 20.75 -1.70 -14.37
N SER A 176 19.67 -1.18 -14.95
CA SER A 176 18.88 -1.91 -15.94
C SER A 176 19.22 -1.50 -17.37
N ASP A 177 19.54 -2.51 -18.22
CA ASP A 177 19.72 -2.33 -19.68
C ASP A 177 18.39 -2.09 -20.42
N ALA A 178 17.26 -2.18 -19.73
CA ALA A 178 15.94 -2.04 -20.35
C ALA A 178 15.59 -0.57 -20.59
N ALA A 179 15.39 -0.17 -21.84
CA ALA A 179 14.97 1.18 -22.24
C ALA A 179 13.67 1.65 -21.58
N SER A 180 12.82 0.73 -21.11
CA SER A 180 11.57 1.02 -20.39
C SER A 180 11.81 1.49 -18.95
N ALA A 181 12.93 1.11 -18.32
CA ALA A 181 13.27 1.50 -16.95
C ALA A 181 13.79 2.94 -16.84
N ARG A 182 14.17 3.55 -17.96
CA ARG A 182 14.75 4.90 -18.02
C ARG A 182 13.77 5.98 -18.48
N ARG A 183 12.47 5.71 -18.50
CA ARG A 183 11.47 6.69 -18.93
C ARG A 183 10.84 7.37 -17.74
N VAL A 184 10.83 8.70 -17.76
CA VAL A 184 10.06 9.56 -16.86
C VAL A 184 9.12 10.38 -17.73
N ASN A 185 7.81 10.27 -17.54
CA ASN A 185 6.79 10.93 -18.38
C ASN A 185 7.02 10.72 -19.89
N GLY A 186 7.41 9.52 -20.30
CA GLY A 186 7.68 9.18 -21.71
C GLY A 186 9.05 9.63 -22.24
N ILE A 187 9.82 10.40 -21.48
CA ILE A 187 11.16 10.86 -21.85
C ILE A 187 12.18 9.82 -21.38
N VAL A 188 13.03 9.37 -22.30
CA VAL A 188 14.13 8.46 -21.98
C VAL A 188 15.21 9.25 -21.27
N LEU A 189 15.55 8.86 -20.03
CA LEU A 189 16.71 9.40 -19.31
C LEU A 189 17.97 8.80 -19.92
N ASP A 190 18.77 9.63 -20.60
CA ASP A 190 20.05 9.20 -21.15
C ASP A 190 21.12 9.26 -20.05
N ALA A 191 21.75 8.11 -19.76
CA ALA A 191 22.84 8.01 -18.78
C ALA A 191 24.05 8.89 -19.13
N ALA A 192 24.15 9.36 -20.38
CA ALA A 192 25.22 10.27 -20.82
C ALA A 192 25.03 11.72 -20.35
N ASN A 193 23.85 12.09 -19.80
CA ASN A 193 23.53 13.47 -19.37
C ASN A 193 22.89 13.48 -17.96
N ASP A 194 23.64 13.04 -16.95
CA ASP A 194 23.19 12.93 -15.56
C ASP A 194 22.50 14.19 -15.00
N ALA A 195 22.98 15.38 -15.37
CA ALA A 195 22.42 16.63 -14.87
C ALA A 195 21.02 16.94 -15.43
N VAL A 196 20.80 16.68 -16.73
CA VAL A 196 19.48 16.90 -17.37
C VAL A 196 18.48 15.87 -16.87
N GLY A 197 18.90 14.62 -16.74
CA GLY A 197 18.08 13.55 -16.18
C GLY A 197 17.64 13.83 -14.74
N ALA A 198 18.54 14.32 -13.90
CA ALA A 198 18.24 14.71 -12.53
C ALA A 198 17.25 15.89 -12.45
N ILE A 199 17.38 16.90 -13.31
CA ILE A 199 16.43 18.02 -13.38
C ILE A 199 15.04 17.56 -13.83
N LEU A 200 14.99 16.73 -14.87
CA LEU A 200 13.71 16.19 -15.37
C LEU A 200 13.01 15.33 -14.31
N LEU A 201 13.77 14.52 -13.59
CA LEU A 201 13.23 13.71 -12.48
C LEU A 201 12.71 14.59 -11.34
N ASP A 202 13.45 15.65 -10.94
CA ASP A 202 13.02 16.59 -9.90
C ASP A 202 11.73 17.33 -10.32
N LEU A 203 11.65 17.82 -11.55
CA LEU A 203 10.46 18.48 -12.07
C LEU A 203 9.25 17.53 -12.12
N SER A 204 9.46 16.29 -12.61
CA SER A 204 8.43 15.27 -12.63
C SER A 204 7.93 14.95 -11.23
N GLN A 205 8.83 14.80 -10.29
CA GLN A 205 8.53 14.52 -8.89
C GLN A 205 7.69 15.63 -8.24
N ARG A 206 8.05 16.90 -8.47
CA ARG A 206 7.27 18.05 -7.96
C ARG A 206 5.88 18.09 -8.57
N GLY A 207 5.77 17.91 -9.88
CA GLY A 207 4.48 17.84 -10.57
C GLY A 207 3.60 16.70 -10.07
N ALA A 208 4.18 15.52 -9.82
CA ALA A 208 3.46 14.38 -9.26
C ALA A 208 3.00 14.64 -7.81
N GLN A 209 3.82 15.32 -7.00
CA GLN A 209 3.46 15.69 -5.62
C GLN A 209 2.31 16.71 -5.59
N GLU A 210 2.39 17.78 -6.39
CA GLU A 210 1.32 18.78 -6.49
C GLU A 210 0.01 18.16 -6.95
N ALA A 211 0.05 17.32 -7.97
CA ALA A 211 -1.11 16.59 -8.47
C ALA A 211 -1.67 15.62 -7.41
N SER A 212 -0.82 14.90 -6.69
CA SER A 212 -1.22 14.03 -5.58
C SER A 212 -1.96 14.80 -4.49
N ALA A 213 -1.40 15.95 -4.06
CA ALA A 213 -2.01 16.81 -3.05
C ALA A 213 -3.37 17.35 -3.52
N GLN A 214 -3.50 17.69 -4.80
CA GLN A 214 -4.76 18.17 -5.38
C GLN A 214 -5.83 17.06 -5.38
N VAL A 215 -5.49 15.85 -5.83
CA VAL A 215 -6.42 14.70 -5.79
C VAL A 215 -6.84 14.40 -4.35
N ALA A 216 -5.89 14.35 -3.43
CA ALA A 216 -6.18 14.10 -2.03
C ALA A 216 -7.07 15.19 -1.38
N SER A 217 -6.88 16.46 -1.76
CA SER A 217 -7.75 17.55 -1.30
C SER A 217 -9.18 17.37 -1.82
N PHE A 218 -9.35 17.08 -3.12
CA PHE A 218 -10.67 16.80 -3.66
C PHE A 218 -11.32 15.58 -3.00
N LEU A 219 -10.53 14.54 -2.70
CA LEU A 219 -11.04 13.37 -1.99
C LEU A 219 -11.58 13.73 -0.59
N ILE A 220 -10.86 14.53 0.18
CA ILE A 220 -11.30 15.00 1.50
C ILE A 220 -12.59 15.85 1.37
N GLU A 221 -12.65 16.77 0.42
CA GLU A 221 -13.84 17.60 0.16
C GLU A 221 -15.04 16.73 -0.20
N GLU A 222 -14.92 15.85 -1.19
CA GLU A 222 -16.01 14.98 -1.65
C GLU A 222 -16.50 13.98 -0.59
N LEU A 223 -15.60 13.50 0.28
CA LEU A 223 -15.96 12.68 1.43
C LEU A 223 -16.74 13.49 2.46
N SER A 224 -16.32 14.73 2.72
CA SER A 224 -17.03 15.65 3.64
C SER A 224 -18.42 16.00 3.11
N ASP A 225 -18.55 16.29 1.82
CA ASP A 225 -19.82 16.61 1.17
C ASP A 225 -20.80 15.42 1.15
N ALA A 226 -20.25 14.20 1.21
CA ALA A 226 -21.02 12.96 1.31
C ALA A 226 -21.29 12.53 2.77
N ASP A 227 -21.08 13.40 3.77
CA ASP A 227 -21.23 13.12 5.20
C ASP A 227 -20.40 11.92 5.71
N VAL A 228 -19.31 11.56 4.99
CA VAL A 228 -18.37 10.54 5.45
C VAL A 228 -17.54 11.11 6.59
N ARG A 229 -17.53 10.42 7.73
CA ARG A 229 -16.68 10.84 8.85
C ARG A 229 -15.21 10.88 8.42
N LEU A 230 -14.58 12.04 8.61
CA LEU A 230 -13.14 12.20 8.41
C LEU A 230 -12.40 12.04 9.74
N HIS A 231 -11.26 11.35 9.71
CA HIS A 231 -10.30 11.30 10.80
C HIS A 231 -9.46 12.59 10.82
N ARG A 232 -9.07 13.05 9.64
CA ARG A 232 -8.36 14.32 9.42
C ARG A 232 -9.06 15.11 8.32
N HIS A 233 -9.20 16.42 8.53
CA HIS A 233 -9.82 17.34 7.58
C HIS A 233 -8.82 18.00 6.62
N HIS A 234 -7.59 17.49 6.58
CA HIS A 234 -6.52 17.93 5.70
C HIS A 234 -5.76 16.71 5.16
N VAL A 235 -5.03 16.93 4.10
CA VAL A 235 -4.16 15.92 3.50
C VAL A 235 -2.98 15.64 4.42
N GLU A 236 -2.76 14.38 4.74
CA GLU A 236 -1.62 13.93 5.53
C GLU A 236 -0.42 13.58 4.64
N THR A 237 0.77 13.66 5.19
CA THR A 237 2.00 13.29 4.48
C THR A 237 2.74 12.18 5.23
N ALA A 238 3.17 11.14 4.50
CA ALA A 238 3.92 10.04 5.08
C ALA A 238 4.91 9.43 4.07
N ALA A 239 5.94 8.74 4.56
CA ALA A 239 6.91 8.05 3.71
C ALA A 239 6.44 6.63 3.35
N LEU A 240 5.22 6.49 2.84
CA LEU A 240 4.59 5.22 2.52
C LEU A 240 5.21 4.59 1.28
N ALA A 241 5.62 3.32 1.40
CA ALA A 241 6.35 2.63 0.34
C ALA A 241 5.51 2.45 -0.95
N VAL A 242 4.20 2.25 -0.82
CA VAL A 242 3.27 2.08 -1.95
C VAL A 242 3.12 3.35 -2.79
N LEU A 243 3.43 4.53 -2.24
CA LEU A 243 3.36 5.82 -2.94
C LEU A 243 4.68 6.23 -3.61
N LYS A 244 5.71 5.38 -3.57
CA LYS A 244 7.07 5.72 -4.08
C LYS A 244 7.16 5.62 -5.60
N ALA A 245 6.33 6.36 -6.32
CA ALA A 245 6.40 6.57 -7.76
C ALA A 245 6.68 8.06 -8.04
N PRO A 246 7.92 8.45 -8.37
CA PRO A 246 8.30 9.86 -8.48
C PRO A 246 7.70 10.56 -9.71
N ASP A 247 7.18 9.84 -10.64
CA ASP A 247 6.70 10.30 -11.95
C ASP A 247 5.17 10.16 -12.14
N MET A 248 4.45 9.78 -11.08
CA MET A 248 3.01 9.53 -11.18
C MET A 248 2.29 10.05 -9.93
N PRO A 249 1.21 10.83 -10.08
CA PRO A 249 0.35 11.21 -8.97
C PRO A 249 -0.14 9.99 -8.20
N SER A 250 0.06 9.98 -6.87
CA SER A 250 -0.22 8.81 -6.04
C SER A 250 -0.83 9.22 -4.70
N VAL A 251 -1.96 8.63 -4.35
CA VAL A 251 -2.68 8.89 -3.11
C VAL A 251 -2.99 7.56 -2.41
N LEU A 252 -2.77 7.49 -1.10
CA LEU A 252 -3.28 6.41 -0.27
C LEU A 252 -4.52 6.91 0.45
N PHE A 253 -5.58 6.15 0.33
CA PHE A 253 -6.88 6.42 0.91
C PHE A 253 -7.18 5.41 2.02
N GLU A 254 -7.07 5.86 3.29
CA GLU A 254 -7.59 5.16 4.44
C GLU A 254 -9.09 5.42 4.53
N THR A 255 -9.88 4.39 4.29
CA THR A 255 -11.35 4.53 4.22
C THR A 255 -12.02 4.60 5.58
N GLY A 256 -11.31 4.25 6.64
CA GLY A 256 -11.73 4.25 8.04
C GLY A 256 -10.93 3.23 8.85
N TYR A 257 -11.33 3.02 10.10
CA TYR A 257 -10.64 2.14 11.05
C TYR A 257 -11.45 0.87 11.32
N ILE A 258 -10.89 -0.30 10.99
CA ILE A 258 -11.61 -1.57 11.15
C ILE A 258 -11.78 -2.02 12.61
N ASN A 259 -10.98 -1.51 13.54
CA ASN A 259 -11.15 -1.73 14.97
C ASN A 259 -12.21 -0.79 15.61
N ASN A 260 -12.68 0.23 14.90
CA ASN A 260 -13.81 1.02 15.31
C ASN A 260 -15.13 0.38 14.84
N ALA A 261 -16.03 0.04 15.75
CA ALA A 261 -17.26 -0.68 15.42
C ALA A 261 -18.18 0.06 14.42
N LYS A 262 -18.21 1.39 14.45
CA LYS A 262 -19.04 2.21 13.55
C LYS A 262 -18.45 2.23 12.15
N ASP A 263 -17.13 2.42 12.02
CA ASP A 263 -16.43 2.41 10.74
C ASP A 263 -16.49 1.00 10.12
N ALA A 264 -16.22 -0.04 10.91
CA ALA A 264 -16.29 -1.42 10.45
C ALA A 264 -17.69 -1.78 9.93
N ALA A 265 -18.76 -1.40 10.64
CA ALA A 265 -20.14 -1.63 10.20
C ALA A 265 -20.44 -0.86 8.90
N PHE A 266 -20.04 0.42 8.82
CA PHE A 266 -20.22 1.27 7.66
C PHE A 266 -19.49 0.71 6.42
N LEU A 267 -18.22 0.38 6.55
CA LEU A 267 -17.39 -0.14 5.44
C LEU A 267 -17.80 -1.54 4.98
N GLN A 268 -18.40 -2.35 5.86
CA GLN A 268 -18.96 -3.65 5.50
C GLN A 268 -20.36 -3.55 4.85
N SER A 269 -21.07 -2.45 5.04
CA SER A 269 -22.38 -2.24 4.42
C SER A 269 -22.25 -1.94 2.92
N ARG A 270 -23.25 -2.31 2.13
CA ARG A 270 -23.30 -1.95 0.70
C ARG A 270 -23.44 -0.44 0.52
N GLU A 271 -24.25 0.18 1.37
CA GLU A 271 -24.50 1.62 1.36
C GLU A 271 -23.21 2.40 1.65
N GLY A 272 -22.52 2.11 2.77
CA GLY A 272 -21.30 2.81 3.14
C GLY A 272 -20.20 2.68 2.09
N ARG A 273 -20.02 1.49 1.51
CA ARG A 273 -19.07 1.31 0.40
C ARG A 273 -19.49 2.13 -0.83
N GLY A 274 -20.76 2.21 -1.14
CA GLY A 274 -21.28 3.02 -2.24
C GLY A 274 -21.02 4.51 -2.04
N VAL A 275 -21.25 5.02 -0.83
CA VAL A 275 -21.00 6.43 -0.48
C VAL A 275 -19.52 6.77 -0.61
N VAL A 276 -18.65 5.95 -0.01
CA VAL A 276 -17.18 6.15 -0.07
C VAL A 276 -16.67 6.07 -1.51
N ALA A 277 -17.14 5.08 -2.27
CA ALA A 277 -16.73 4.90 -3.66
C ALA A 277 -17.19 6.04 -4.55
N GLY A 278 -18.44 6.49 -4.39
CA GLY A 278 -18.98 7.63 -5.15
C GLY A 278 -18.21 8.92 -4.87
N ALA A 279 -17.87 9.19 -3.61
CA ALA A 279 -17.04 10.35 -3.24
C ALA A 279 -15.66 10.28 -3.89
N ALA A 280 -14.98 9.12 -3.81
CA ALA A 280 -13.68 8.95 -4.45
C ALA A 280 -13.75 9.08 -5.98
N ALA A 281 -14.77 8.52 -6.61
CA ALA A 281 -14.96 8.65 -8.05
C ALA A 281 -15.23 10.10 -8.49
N ARG A 282 -16.03 10.87 -7.72
CA ARG A 282 -16.23 12.31 -7.99
C ARG A 282 -14.93 13.11 -7.86
N ALA A 283 -14.13 12.84 -6.83
CA ALA A 283 -12.84 13.48 -6.63
C ALA A 283 -11.90 13.25 -7.83
N ILE A 284 -11.82 12.01 -8.31
CA ILE A 284 -11.03 11.62 -9.47
C ILE A 284 -11.51 12.35 -10.74
N ARG A 285 -12.81 12.35 -11.02
CA ARG A 285 -13.37 13.06 -12.19
C ARG A 285 -13.14 14.56 -12.11
N ARG A 286 -13.33 15.16 -10.94
CA ARG A 286 -13.06 16.58 -10.71
C ARG A 286 -11.62 16.95 -10.98
N TYR A 287 -10.68 16.08 -10.59
CA TYR A 287 -9.27 16.28 -10.87
C TYR A 287 -8.98 16.29 -12.39
N PHE A 288 -9.48 15.29 -13.11
CA PHE A 288 -9.22 15.23 -14.56
C PHE A 288 -9.96 16.30 -15.35
N ALA A 289 -11.18 16.68 -14.97
CA ALA A 289 -11.89 17.79 -15.58
C ALA A 289 -11.09 19.10 -15.44
N ARG A 290 -10.59 19.40 -14.22
CA ARG A 290 -9.76 20.59 -14.01
C ARG A 290 -8.46 20.56 -14.82
N ARG A 291 -7.84 19.38 -14.97
CA ARG A 291 -6.61 19.24 -15.77
C ARG A 291 -6.85 19.48 -17.26
N ALA A 292 -8.02 19.07 -17.78
CA ALA A 292 -8.39 19.29 -19.17
C ALA A 292 -8.60 20.78 -19.51
N ASP A 293 -9.04 21.59 -18.52
CA ASP A 293 -9.22 23.05 -18.71
C ASP A 293 -7.90 23.81 -18.87
N PHE A 294 -6.76 23.20 -18.54
CA PHE A 294 -5.41 23.80 -18.61
C PHE A 294 -4.54 23.24 -19.75
N GLN A 295 -5.05 22.30 -20.55
CA GLN A 295 -4.38 21.76 -21.76
C GLN A 295 -4.99 22.34 -23.04
#